data_699fd1fbbc5c6bec5259d61276764887
#
_entry.id   699fd1fbbc5c6bec5259d61276764887
#
_cell.length_a   1.000
_cell.length_b   1.000
_cell.length_c   1.000
_cell.angle_alpha   90.00
_cell.angle_beta   90.00
_cell.angle_gamma   90.00
#
_symmetry.space_group_name_H-M   'P 1'
#
loop_
_entity.id
_entity.type
_entity.pdbx_description
1 polymer ?
#
loop_
_entity_poly.entity_id
_entity_poly.type
_entity_poly.pdbx_seq_one_letter_code
_entity_poly.pdbx_strand_id
1 'polypeptide(L)'
;MKTSKKNNMKRCGNIYDKICDIDNLRMAHKCAKEDKLFYKEVKMVDSDPDKYLSEIREMLLNDTYEVSDYTISIINDKGKPRELAKLPYFPDRIIQWAIMLQIEPVFLKTFCSHTCSSIPGRGIKRVYQLTTKYLKDRENTKYCLKMDISKFYPSINHNILKQMLRKKFKDDRLLNLLDKIINSYPKETGVPIGSYLSQYLANFYLSYFDHWCKEDMHLKYVVRFADDITIYNRSKRKLQLLMTQIILYMREHLRLKVKPNWQIFPTDIRGVDFVGYRFFYDYILLRKSTCKRFEKRMVSIRQKWWNGKYPNFSEWCSANSYIGW
;
A
#
# COMPACT_ATOMS: atom_id res chain seq x y z
N MET A 1 -22.33 -25.79 13.64
CA MET A 1 -21.41 -25.44 12.56
C MET A 1 -22.24 -25.19 11.29
N LYS A 2 -22.50 -23.94 10.92
CA LYS A 2 -23.14 -23.61 9.64
C LYS A 2 -22.01 -23.53 8.61
N THR A 3 -22.01 -24.44 7.66
CA THR A 3 -21.14 -24.43 6.49
C THR A 3 -21.32 -23.12 5.74
N SER A 4 -20.29 -22.25 5.79
CA SER A 4 -20.29 -21.01 5.03
C SER A 4 -20.47 -21.37 3.54
N LYS A 5 -21.44 -20.75 2.89
CA LYS A 5 -21.58 -20.79 1.43
C LYS A 5 -20.21 -20.42 0.84
N LYS A 6 -19.54 -21.40 0.22
CA LYS A 6 -18.37 -21.15 -0.62
C LYS A 6 -18.82 -20.18 -1.71
N ASN A 7 -18.56 -18.89 -1.53
CA ASN A 7 -18.62 -17.94 -2.62
C ASN A 7 -17.58 -18.39 -3.63
N ASN A 8 -18.01 -19.03 -4.71
CA ASN A 8 -17.20 -19.37 -5.85
C ASN A 8 -16.79 -18.04 -6.51
N MET A 9 -15.74 -17.41 -5.98
CA MET A 9 -15.16 -16.21 -6.61
C MET A 9 -14.72 -16.60 -8.01
N LYS A 10 -15.39 -16.03 -9.02
CA LYS A 10 -15.04 -16.24 -10.43
C LYS A 10 -13.58 -15.83 -10.64
N ARG A 11 -12.71 -16.80 -10.93
CA ARG A 11 -11.29 -16.52 -11.20
C ARG A 11 -11.14 -15.83 -12.56
N CYS A 12 -10.23 -14.86 -12.61
CA CYS A 12 -9.90 -14.12 -13.84
C CYS A 12 -8.83 -14.87 -14.64
N GLY A 13 -8.95 -14.87 -15.95
CA GLY A 13 -8.00 -15.49 -16.87
C GLY A 13 -7.89 -14.70 -18.17
N ASN A 14 -7.06 -15.19 -19.10
CA ASN A 14 -6.79 -14.55 -20.40
C ASN A 14 -6.24 -13.12 -20.24
N ILE A 15 -5.31 -12.95 -19.31
CA ILE A 15 -4.71 -11.65 -18.95
C ILE A 15 -3.31 -11.53 -19.55
N TYR A 16 -2.57 -12.65 -19.64
CA TYR A 16 -1.16 -12.63 -20.02
C TYR A 16 -0.94 -12.07 -21.44
N ASP A 17 -1.74 -12.45 -22.40
CA ASP A 17 -1.61 -11.95 -23.77
C ASP A 17 -1.84 -10.42 -23.84
N LYS A 18 -2.72 -9.89 -22.98
CA LYS A 18 -2.93 -8.44 -22.85
C LYS A 18 -1.74 -7.75 -22.21
N ILE A 19 -0.99 -8.42 -21.33
CA ILE A 19 0.26 -7.88 -20.77
C ILE A 19 1.32 -7.77 -21.86
N CYS A 20 1.41 -8.76 -22.76
CA CYS A 20 2.34 -8.80 -23.87
C CYS A 20 1.93 -7.92 -25.07
N ASP A 21 0.74 -7.34 -25.04
CA ASP A 21 0.27 -6.45 -26.09
C ASP A 21 1.13 -5.20 -26.19
N ILE A 22 1.51 -4.80 -27.41
CA ILE A 22 2.46 -3.69 -27.63
C ILE A 22 1.88 -2.36 -27.17
N ASP A 23 0.57 -2.15 -27.30
CA ASP A 23 -0.08 -0.91 -26.85
C ASP A 23 -0.17 -0.85 -25.33
N ASN A 24 -0.34 -2.01 -24.66
CA ASN A 24 -0.21 -2.11 -23.22
C ASN A 24 1.22 -1.79 -22.75
N LEU A 25 2.24 -2.26 -23.45
CA LEU A 25 3.64 -1.95 -23.14
C LEU A 25 3.96 -0.48 -23.36
N ARG A 26 3.42 0.15 -24.42
CA ARG A 26 3.52 1.61 -24.65
C ARG A 26 2.88 2.40 -23.49
N MET A 27 1.68 1.99 -23.05
CA MET A 27 1.02 2.62 -21.92
C MET A 27 1.81 2.39 -20.62
N ALA A 28 2.33 1.20 -20.40
CA ALA A 28 3.17 0.86 -19.26
C ALA A 28 4.43 1.75 -19.20
N HIS A 29 5.11 1.93 -20.32
CA HIS A 29 6.25 2.84 -20.42
C HIS A 29 5.85 4.28 -20.09
N LYS A 30 4.74 4.77 -20.63
CA LYS A 30 4.21 6.11 -20.34
C LYS A 30 3.98 6.30 -18.83
N CYS A 31 3.32 5.35 -18.16
CA CYS A 31 3.08 5.40 -16.71
C CYS A 31 4.38 5.23 -15.90
N ALA A 32 5.27 4.34 -16.34
CA ALA A 32 6.51 4.05 -15.63
C ALA A 32 7.47 5.25 -15.56
N LYS A 33 7.47 6.11 -16.57
CA LYS A 33 8.39 7.26 -16.67
C LYS A 33 7.90 8.54 -15.99
N GLU A 34 6.67 8.58 -15.51
CA GLU A 34 6.17 9.74 -14.75
C GLU A 34 7.12 10.09 -13.58
N ASP A 35 7.48 11.38 -13.47
CA ASP A 35 8.45 11.92 -12.50
C ASP A 35 9.87 11.33 -12.59
N LYS A 36 10.27 10.70 -13.73
CA LYS A 36 11.57 10.04 -13.92
C LYS A 36 12.25 10.36 -15.25
N LEU A 37 11.80 11.38 -15.95
CA LEU A 37 12.32 11.79 -17.27
C LEU A 37 13.85 12.06 -17.27
N PHE A 38 14.42 12.31 -16.09
CA PHE A 38 15.87 12.55 -15.93
C PHE A 38 16.70 11.25 -15.83
N TYR A 39 16.07 10.06 -15.70
CA TYR A 39 16.80 8.80 -15.64
C TYR A 39 17.39 8.45 -17.00
N LYS A 40 18.65 7.98 -17.01
CA LYS A 40 19.36 7.57 -18.24
C LYS A 40 18.59 6.46 -18.99
N GLU A 41 18.10 5.47 -18.27
CA GLU A 41 17.32 4.36 -18.83
C GLU A 41 15.99 4.82 -19.45
N VAL A 42 15.34 5.83 -18.88
CA VAL A 42 14.12 6.41 -19.47
C VAL A 42 14.47 7.07 -20.82
N LYS A 43 15.55 7.86 -20.85
CA LYS A 43 16.02 8.51 -22.10
C LYS A 43 16.43 7.48 -23.14
N MET A 44 17.04 6.36 -22.73
CA MET A 44 17.41 5.25 -23.61
C MET A 44 16.15 4.64 -24.27
N VAL A 45 15.14 4.32 -23.50
CA VAL A 45 13.88 3.76 -24.05
C VAL A 45 13.15 4.80 -24.89
N ASP A 46 13.13 6.09 -24.48
CA ASP A 46 12.51 7.17 -25.25
C ASP A 46 13.20 7.45 -26.59
N SER A 47 14.49 7.09 -26.76
CA SER A 47 15.21 7.27 -28.02
C SER A 47 14.76 6.31 -29.13
N ASP A 48 14.29 5.10 -28.77
CA ASP A 48 13.75 4.11 -29.70
C ASP A 48 12.73 3.20 -28.99
N PRO A 49 11.53 3.72 -28.69
CA PRO A 49 10.53 2.98 -27.91
C PRO A 49 10.10 1.67 -28.57
N ASP A 50 9.98 1.66 -29.91
CA ASP A 50 9.49 0.48 -30.62
C ASP A 50 10.48 -0.68 -30.52
N LYS A 51 11.78 -0.42 -30.59
CA LYS A 51 12.82 -1.41 -30.39
C LYS A 51 12.75 -2.02 -28.97
N TYR A 52 12.84 -1.18 -27.94
CA TYR A 52 12.92 -1.65 -26.55
C TYR A 52 11.63 -2.31 -26.07
N LEU A 53 10.47 -1.82 -26.50
CA LEU A 53 9.19 -2.44 -26.14
C LEU A 53 8.95 -3.76 -26.89
N SER A 54 9.43 -3.88 -28.14
CA SER A 54 9.43 -5.16 -28.86
C SER A 54 10.34 -6.19 -28.18
N GLU A 55 11.50 -5.79 -27.69
CA GLU A 55 12.41 -6.63 -26.92
C GLU A 55 11.73 -7.17 -25.66
N ILE A 56 11.06 -6.30 -24.88
CA ILE A 56 10.27 -6.73 -23.71
C ILE A 56 9.17 -7.71 -24.12
N ARG A 57 8.47 -7.43 -25.22
CA ARG A 57 7.42 -8.31 -25.72
C ARG A 57 7.95 -9.70 -26.05
N GLU A 58 9.08 -9.79 -26.72
CA GLU A 58 9.74 -11.06 -27.04
C GLU A 58 10.17 -11.81 -25.78
N MET A 59 10.78 -11.12 -24.80
CA MET A 59 11.12 -11.70 -23.50
C MET A 59 9.91 -12.34 -22.82
N LEU A 60 8.75 -11.68 -22.84
CA LEU A 60 7.52 -12.18 -22.23
C LEU A 60 6.91 -13.33 -23.06
N LEU A 61 6.87 -13.22 -24.38
CA LEU A 61 6.29 -14.26 -25.25
C LEU A 61 7.06 -15.57 -25.18
N ASN A 62 8.40 -15.49 -25.14
CA ASN A 62 9.31 -16.63 -25.13
C ASN A 62 9.65 -17.12 -23.71
N ASP A 63 9.07 -16.50 -22.64
CA ASP A 63 9.34 -16.79 -21.22
C ASP A 63 10.82 -16.67 -20.83
N THR A 64 11.57 -15.81 -21.54
CA THR A 64 13.01 -15.56 -21.30
C THR A 64 13.26 -14.40 -20.34
N TYR A 65 12.22 -13.70 -19.88
CA TYR A 65 12.37 -12.64 -18.90
C TYR A 65 12.85 -13.19 -17.56
N GLU A 66 13.96 -12.66 -17.09
CA GLU A 66 14.46 -12.86 -15.73
C GLU A 66 14.50 -11.52 -15.01
N VAL A 67 14.13 -11.51 -13.74
CA VAL A 67 14.10 -10.29 -12.91
C VAL A 67 15.53 -9.86 -12.62
N SER A 68 15.85 -8.61 -12.90
CA SER A 68 17.18 -8.06 -12.65
C SER A 68 17.52 -8.00 -11.14
N ASP A 69 18.79 -7.84 -10.83
CA ASP A 69 19.26 -7.68 -9.46
C ASP A 69 18.74 -6.39 -8.81
N TYR A 70 18.39 -6.49 -7.53
CA TYR A 70 17.93 -5.34 -6.75
C TYR A 70 19.10 -4.45 -6.33
N THR A 71 18.99 -3.17 -6.62
CA THR A 71 19.82 -2.14 -5.97
C THR A 71 19.22 -1.80 -4.61
N ILE A 72 19.93 -2.14 -3.54
CA ILE A 72 19.48 -1.88 -2.17
C ILE A 72 20.03 -0.55 -1.69
N SER A 73 19.16 0.33 -1.18
CA SER A 73 19.54 1.59 -0.55
C SER A 73 18.81 1.73 0.80
N ILE A 74 19.52 2.26 1.81
CA ILE A 74 18.91 2.52 3.12
C ILE A 74 18.49 3.99 3.17
N ILE A 75 17.21 4.24 3.40
CA ILE A 75 16.69 5.58 3.61
C ILE A 75 16.29 5.76 5.08
N ASN A 76 16.49 6.96 5.62
CA ASN A 76 16.00 7.30 6.96
C ASN A 76 14.58 7.89 6.85
N ASP A 77 13.56 7.09 7.17
CA ASP A 77 12.17 7.54 7.24
C ASP A 77 11.81 7.86 8.69
N LYS A 78 11.82 9.14 9.03
CA LYS A 78 11.45 9.67 10.38
C LYS A 78 12.26 9.03 11.53
N GLY A 79 13.57 8.90 11.35
CA GLY A 79 14.47 8.32 12.35
C GLY A 79 14.53 6.78 12.34
N LYS A 80 13.88 6.12 11.37
CA LYS A 80 13.94 4.67 11.19
C LYS A 80 14.62 4.34 9.87
N PRO A 81 15.68 3.51 9.88
CA PRO A 81 16.26 3.02 8.64
C PRO A 81 15.25 2.10 7.94
N ARG A 82 15.03 2.35 6.65
CA ARG A 82 14.23 1.49 5.78
C ARG A 82 15.07 1.07 4.59
N GLU A 83 15.08 -0.20 4.33
CA GLU A 83 15.66 -0.79 3.13
C GLU A 83 14.71 -0.57 1.96
N LEU A 84 15.21 0.08 0.91
CA LEU A 84 14.54 0.29 -0.36
C LEU A 84 15.23 -0.60 -1.39
N ALA A 85 14.52 -1.57 -1.92
CA ALA A 85 14.99 -2.42 -3.00
C ALA A 85 14.41 -1.93 -4.32
N LYS A 86 15.27 -1.49 -5.23
CA LYS A 86 14.89 -0.93 -6.52
C LYS A 86 15.33 -1.86 -7.64
N LEU A 87 14.46 -2.10 -8.58
CA LEU A 87 14.79 -2.70 -9.86
C LEU A 87 15.14 -1.63 -10.91
N PRO A 88 15.90 -1.97 -11.95
CA PRO A 88 16.13 -1.12 -13.10
C PRO A 88 14.81 -0.63 -13.73
N TYR A 89 14.92 0.45 -14.48
CA TYR A 89 13.77 0.94 -15.25
C TYR A 89 13.43 -0.02 -16.38
N PHE A 90 14.44 -0.42 -17.15
CA PHE A 90 14.34 -1.38 -18.24
C PHE A 90 15.02 -2.71 -17.85
N PRO A 91 14.35 -3.84 -18.04
CA PRO A 91 12.96 -4.01 -18.49
C PRO A 91 11.94 -4.01 -17.34
N ASP A 92 12.39 -4.17 -16.08
CA ASP A 92 11.59 -4.59 -14.93
C ASP A 92 10.46 -3.65 -14.59
N ARG A 93 10.75 -2.34 -14.51
CA ARG A 93 9.73 -1.38 -14.13
C ARG A 93 8.62 -1.29 -15.18
N ILE A 94 8.96 -1.39 -16.48
CA ILE A 94 7.98 -1.38 -17.56
C ILE A 94 7.11 -2.63 -17.47
N ILE A 95 7.71 -3.81 -17.27
CA ILE A 95 6.97 -5.08 -17.11
C ILE A 95 6.03 -5.02 -15.91
N GLN A 96 6.49 -4.52 -14.76
CA GLN A 96 5.63 -4.39 -13.59
C GLN A 96 4.43 -3.45 -13.83
N TRP A 97 4.61 -2.38 -14.60
CA TRP A 97 3.51 -1.52 -14.99
C TRP A 97 2.58 -2.19 -15.99
N ALA A 98 3.12 -2.95 -16.97
CA ALA A 98 2.30 -3.71 -17.92
C ALA A 98 1.41 -4.74 -17.22
N ILE A 99 1.94 -5.43 -16.21
CA ILE A 99 1.17 -6.32 -15.34
C ILE A 99 0.09 -5.52 -14.60
N MET A 100 0.48 -4.43 -13.94
CA MET A 100 -0.45 -3.66 -13.11
C MET A 100 -1.62 -3.08 -13.90
N LEU A 101 -1.41 -2.56 -15.11
CA LEU A 101 -2.48 -2.06 -15.96
C LEU A 101 -3.57 -3.10 -16.21
N GLN A 102 -3.22 -4.38 -16.23
CA GLN A 102 -4.15 -5.48 -16.49
C GLN A 102 -4.79 -6.06 -15.21
N ILE A 103 -4.03 -6.14 -14.10
CA ILE A 103 -4.52 -6.79 -12.86
C ILE A 103 -5.12 -5.81 -11.85
N GLU A 104 -4.78 -4.53 -11.92
CA GLU A 104 -5.30 -3.50 -11.01
C GLU A 104 -6.84 -3.47 -10.95
N PRO A 105 -7.59 -3.48 -12.07
CA PRO A 105 -9.04 -3.51 -12.04
C PRO A 105 -9.62 -4.72 -11.28
N VAL A 106 -8.91 -5.85 -11.29
CA VAL A 106 -9.30 -7.07 -10.59
C VAL A 106 -9.06 -6.89 -9.07
N PHE A 107 -7.94 -6.32 -8.69
CA PHE A 107 -7.65 -6.02 -7.29
C PHE A 107 -8.60 -4.97 -6.70
N LEU A 108 -8.88 -3.90 -7.44
CA LEU A 108 -9.80 -2.85 -7.00
C LEU A 108 -11.19 -3.38 -6.66
N LYS A 109 -11.70 -4.37 -7.42
CA LYS A 109 -12.97 -5.06 -7.14
C LYS A 109 -12.89 -5.96 -5.88
N THR A 110 -11.69 -6.35 -5.47
CA THR A 110 -11.46 -7.20 -4.28
C THR A 110 -11.34 -6.37 -3.00
N PHE A 111 -10.82 -5.14 -3.10
CA PHE A 111 -10.54 -4.33 -1.92
C PHE A 111 -11.81 -3.75 -1.30
N CYS A 112 -11.96 -3.95 0.01
CA CYS A 112 -13.04 -3.36 0.79
C CYS A 112 -13.02 -1.82 0.74
N SER A 113 -14.17 -1.19 0.97
CA SER A 113 -14.32 0.27 0.94
C SER A 113 -13.51 1.00 2.03
N HIS A 114 -13.12 0.30 3.08
CA HIS A 114 -12.33 0.80 4.21
C HIS A 114 -10.81 0.60 4.05
N THR A 115 -10.36 -0.04 2.95
CA THR A 115 -8.95 -0.11 2.55
C THR A 115 -8.58 1.19 1.85
N CYS A 116 -7.66 1.98 2.41
CA CYS A 116 -7.45 3.36 1.98
C CYS A 116 -6.08 3.63 1.33
N SER A 117 -5.04 2.89 1.70
CA SER A 117 -3.67 3.16 1.21
C SER A 117 -3.45 2.65 -0.21
N SER A 118 -2.65 3.38 -0.99
CA SER A 118 -2.16 2.95 -2.33
C SER A 118 -3.26 2.48 -3.28
N ILE A 119 -4.40 3.16 -3.27
CA ILE A 119 -5.53 2.90 -4.15
C ILE A 119 -5.95 4.23 -4.77
N PRO A 120 -6.08 4.33 -6.12
CA PRO A 120 -6.52 5.54 -6.79
C PRO A 120 -7.83 6.08 -6.21
N GLY A 121 -7.90 7.39 -6.01
CA GLY A 121 -9.06 8.08 -5.46
C GLY A 121 -9.33 7.88 -3.96
N ARG A 122 -8.48 7.10 -3.24
CA ARG A 122 -8.61 6.89 -1.79
C ARG A 122 -7.58 7.68 -1.00
N GLY A 123 -6.53 7.08 -0.48
CA GLY A 123 -5.48 7.77 0.28
C GLY A 123 -5.94 8.34 1.63
N ILE A 124 -5.22 9.36 2.11
CA ILE A 124 -5.49 10.07 3.37
C ILE A 124 -6.88 10.70 3.36
N LYS A 125 -7.31 11.25 2.24
CA LYS A 125 -8.65 11.84 2.06
C LYS A 125 -9.75 10.83 2.39
N ARG A 126 -9.62 9.60 1.96
CA ARG A 126 -10.58 8.52 2.26
C ARG A 126 -10.60 8.16 3.74
N VAL A 127 -9.43 8.08 4.38
CA VAL A 127 -9.34 7.87 5.85
C VAL A 127 -10.07 8.98 6.58
N TYR A 128 -9.81 10.24 6.20
CA TYR A 128 -10.46 11.41 6.78
C TYR A 128 -12.00 11.30 6.67
N GLN A 129 -12.51 11.04 5.48
CA GLN A 129 -13.96 10.90 5.23
C GLN A 129 -14.59 9.78 6.05
N LEU A 130 -13.96 8.59 6.07
CA LEU A 130 -14.50 7.44 6.79
C LEU A 130 -14.46 7.66 8.31
N THR A 131 -13.33 8.13 8.83
CA THR A 131 -13.17 8.38 10.27
C THR A 131 -14.17 9.42 10.76
N THR A 132 -14.27 10.55 10.06
CA THR A 132 -15.25 11.60 10.40
C THR A 132 -16.70 11.09 10.31
N LYS A 133 -17.02 10.31 9.26
CA LYS A 133 -18.34 9.69 9.12
C LYS A 133 -18.66 8.75 10.29
N TYR A 134 -17.68 7.92 10.71
CA TYR A 134 -17.89 6.95 11.79
C TYR A 134 -18.03 7.64 13.15
N LEU A 135 -17.25 8.68 13.41
CA LEU A 135 -17.31 9.42 14.67
C LEU A 135 -18.62 10.20 14.87
N LYS A 136 -19.43 10.41 13.83
CA LYS A 136 -20.80 10.94 14.01
C LYS A 136 -21.69 10.01 14.83
N ASP A 137 -21.44 8.71 14.82
CA ASP A 137 -22.12 7.71 15.65
C ASP A 137 -21.39 7.54 16.97
N ARG A 138 -21.52 8.55 17.86
CA ARG A 138 -20.80 8.64 19.14
C ARG A 138 -21.04 7.43 20.03
N GLU A 139 -22.27 6.91 20.05
CA GLU A 139 -22.63 5.77 20.89
C GLU A 139 -21.86 4.50 20.51
N ASN A 140 -21.78 4.19 19.22
CA ASN A 140 -21.14 2.99 18.76
C ASN A 140 -19.62 3.12 18.55
N THR A 141 -19.06 4.32 18.68
CA THR A 141 -17.62 4.63 18.53
C THR A 141 -16.96 5.13 19.79
N LYS A 142 -17.51 4.80 20.98
CA LYS A 142 -16.98 5.20 22.29
C LYS A 142 -15.53 4.81 22.52
N TYR A 143 -15.12 3.65 22.00
CA TYR A 143 -13.76 3.15 22.12
C TYR A 143 -13.17 2.91 20.74
N CYS A 144 -11.89 3.22 20.60
CA CYS A 144 -11.07 2.93 19.44
C CYS A 144 -10.01 1.90 19.80
N LEU A 145 -9.97 0.79 19.06
CA LEU A 145 -8.82 -0.10 18.97
C LEU A 145 -7.92 0.42 17.85
N LYS A 146 -6.69 0.75 18.18
CA LYS A 146 -5.64 1.09 17.21
C LYS A 146 -4.55 0.04 17.25
N MET A 147 -4.18 -0.49 16.09
CA MET A 147 -3.16 -1.51 15.94
C MET A 147 -2.34 -1.31 14.67
N ASP A 148 -1.17 -1.91 14.63
CA ASP A 148 -0.21 -1.85 13.53
C ASP A 148 0.45 -3.24 13.38
N ILE A 149 0.79 -3.64 12.16
CA ILE A 149 1.44 -4.91 11.86
C ILE A 149 2.96 -4.73 11.92
N SER A 150 3.64 -5.67 12.57
CA SER A 150 5.10 -5.61 12.70
C SER A 150 5.78 -5.92 11.38
N LYS A 151 6.66 -5.00 10.91
CA LYS A 151 7.46 -5.18 9.69
C LYS A 151 6.63 -5.72 8.51
N PHE A 152 5.46 -5.14 8.25
CA PHE A 152 4.45 -5.69 7.34
C PHE A 152 5.01 -6.13 5.99
N TYR A 153 5.59 -5.21 5.19
CA TYR A 153 6.17 -5.54 3.88
C TYR A 153 7.22 -6.65 3.93
N PRO A 154 8.20 -6.61 4.85
CA PRO A 154 9.18 -7.69 5.00
C PRO A 154 8.62 -9.03 5.51
N SER A 155 7.40 -9.04 6.07
CA SER A 155 6.80 -10.24 6.68
C SER A 155 5.78 -10.94 5.79
N ILE A 156 5.51 -10.44 4.59
CA ILE A 156 4.57 -11.07 3.65
C ILE A 156 5.13 -12.44 3.23
N ASN A 157 4.42 -13.50 3.56
CA ASN A 157 4.84 -14.86 3.22
C ASN A 157 4.56 -15.16 1.74
N HIS A 158 5.58 -15.53 0.97
CA HIS A 158 5.49 -15.78 -0.48
C HIS A 158 4.51 -16.91 -0.80
N ASN A 159 4.55 -18.02 -0.07
CA ASN A 159 3.69 -19.18 -0.35
C ASN A 159 2.21 -18.83 -0.13
N ILE A 160 1.89 -18.11 0.94
CA ILE A 160 0.51 -17.67 1.19
C ILE A 160 0.06 -16.69 0.10
N LEU A 161 0.89 -15.70 -0.25
CA LEU A 161 0.59 -14.73 -1.30
C LEU A 161 0.31 -15.42 -2.63
N LYS A 162 1.15 -16.36 -3.06
CA LYS A 162 0.97 -17.16 -4.27
C LYS A 162 -0.31 -18.00 -4.26
N GLN A 163 -0.63 -18.63 -3.12
CA GLN A 163 -1.90 -19.36 -2.96
C GLN A 163 -3.12 -18.43 -3.10
N MET A 164 -3.05 -17.22 -2.54
CA MET A 164 -4.10 -16.22 -2.68
C MET A 164 -4.26 -15.75 -4.13
N LEU A 165 -3.15 -15.54 -4.84
CA LEU A 165 -3.16 -15.16 -6.27
C LEU A 165 -3.80 -16.28 -7.12
N ARG A 166 -3.47 -17.56 -6.88
CA ARG A 166 -4.10 -18.72 -7.56
C ARG A 166 -5.58 -18.88 -7.30
N LYS A 167 -6.07 -18.42 -6.13
CA LYS A 167 -7.51 -18.33 -5.87
C LYS A 167 -8.20 -17.23 -6.67
N LYS A 168 -7.46 -16.20 -7.09
CA LYS A 168 -8.00 -15.04 -7.82
C LYS A 168 -7.84 -15.13 -9.33
N PHE A 169 -6.70 -15.65 -9.79
CA PHE A 169 -6.35 -15.81 -11.21
C PHE A 169 -6.30 -17.29 -11.59
N LYS A 170 -6.63 -17.57 -12.85
CA LYS A 170 -6.54 -18.91 -13.48
C LYS A 170 -5.61 -18.95 -14.69
N ASP A 171 -4.90 -17.85 -14.95
CA ASP A 171 -3.96 -17.69 -16.05
C ASP A 171 -2.57 -18.14 -15.58
N ASP A 172 -2.14 -19.32 -16.02
CA ASP A 172 -0.91 -19.93 -15.53
C ASP A 172 0.34 -19.14 -15.94
N ARG A 173 0.35 -18.54 -17.14
CA ARG A 173 1.48 -17.70 -17.59
C ARG A 173 1.61 -16.46 -16.73
N LEU A 174 0.49 -15.81 -16.39
CA LEU A 174 0.48 -14.69 -15.45
C LEU A 174 0.96 -15.12 -14.05
N LEU A 175 0.47 -16.26 -13.55
CA LEU A 175 0.84 -16.76 -12.24
C LEU A 175 2.33 -17.10 -12.16
N ASN A 176 2.90 -17.70 -13.22
CA ASN A 176 4.33 -17.98 -13.31
C ASN A 176 5.16 -16.68 -13.32
N LEU A 177 4.74 -15.67 -14.08
CA LEU A 177 5.41 -14.37 -14.11
C LEU A 177 5.37 -13.67 -12.73
N LEU A 178 4.22 -13.70 -12.05
CA LEU A 178 4.10 -13.17 -10.68
C LEU A 178 4.96 -13.97 -9.70
N ASP A 179 5.04 -15.28 -9.85
CA ASP A 179 5.91 -16.13 -9.01
C ASP A 179 7.40 -15.82 -9.22
N LYS A 180 7.85 -15.60 -10.47
CA LYS A 180 9.22 -15.13 -10.77
C LYS A 180 9.52 -13.83 -10.03
N ILE A 181 8.62 -12.84 -10.14
CA ILE A 181 8.79 -11.53 -9.49
C ILE A 181 8.78 -11.64 -7.95
N ILE A 182 7.89 -12.44 -7.37
CA ILE A 182 7.84 -12.64 -5.92
C ILE A 182 9.10 -13.36 -5.42
N ASN A 183 9.58 -14.38 -6.15
CA ASN A 183 10.76 -15.16 -5.76
C ASN A 183 12.07 -14.41 -5.96
N SER A 184 12.12 -13.41 -6.84
CA SER A 184 13.34 -12.62 -7.06
C SER A 184 13.76 -11.81 -5.83
N TYR A 185 12.85 -11.54 -4.89
CA TYR A 185 13.22 -10.92 -3.63
C TYR A 185 14.01 -11.91 -2.78
N PRO A 186 15.22 -11.57 -2.29
CA PRO A 186 16.23 -12.53 -1.82
C PRO A 186 15.93 -13.16 -0.46
N LYS A 187 14.67 -13.35 -0.10
CA LYS A 187 14.19 -13.97 1.15
C LYS A 187 12.90 -14.74 0.85
N GLU A 188 12.57 -15.74 1.65
CA GLU A 188 11.30 -16.47 1.57
C GLU A 188 10.07 -15.63 1.98
N THR A 189 10.30 -14.47 2.52
CA THR A 189 9.28 -13.51 2.94
C THR A 189 9.64 -12.11 2.50
N GLY A 190 8.61 -11.31 2.31
CA GLY A 190 8.71 -9.89 2.00
C GLY A 190 8.49 -9.57 0.53
N VAL A 191 8.09 -8.33 0.31
CA VAL A 191 8.02 -7.72 -1.02
C VAL A 191 8.78 -6.39 -1.00
N PRO A 192 9.44 -6.01 -2.11
CA PRO A 192 10.29 -4.83 -2.14
C PRO A 192 9.48 -3.55 -1.86
N ILE A 193 10.00 -2.71 -0.96
CA ILE A 193 9.42 -1.39 -0.72
C ILE A 193 9.84 -0.47 -1.87
N GLY A 194 8.86 0.19 -2.50
CA GLY A 194 9.10 1.16 -3.58
C GLY A 194 8.58 0.72 -4.96
N SER A 195 8.14 -0.53 -5.11
CA SER A 195 7.46 -0.99 -6.32
C SER A 195 5.95 -0.73 -6.23
N TYR A 196 5.34 -0.32 -7.35
CA TYR A 196 3.90 -0.16 -7.48
C TYR A 196 3.17 -1.50 -7.31
N LEU A 197 3.66 -2.54 -7.95
CA LEU A 197 3.14 -3.91 -7.82
C LEU A 197 3.16 -4.38 -6.35
N SER A 198 4.24 -4.14 -5.62
CA SER A 198 4.36 -4.54 -4.22
C SER A 198 3.30 -3.90 -3.32
N GLN A 199 2.89 -2.66 -3.58
CA GLN A 199 1.85 -1.99 -2.81
C GLN A 199 0.50 -2.69 -2.98
N TYR A 200 0.18 -3.13 -4.20
CA TYR A 200 -1.05 -3.87 -4.48
C TYR A 200 -1.01 -5.29 -3.94
N LEU A 201 0.11 -5.99 -4.07
CA LEU A 201 0.30 -7.32 -3.48
C LEU A 201 0.16 -7.27 -1.95
N ALA A 202 0.71 -6.25 -1.30
CA ALA A 202 0.57 -6.05 0.14
C ALA A 202 -0.90 -5.76 0.54
N ASN A 203 -1.60 -4.90 -0.19
CA ASN A 203 -3.04 -4.67 0.03
C ASN A 203 -3.86 -5.93 -0.21
N PHE A 204 -3.53 -6.71 -1.26
CA PHE A 204 -4.21 -7.95 -1.58
C PHE A 204 -3.98 -9.01 -0.50
N TYR A 205 -2.78 -9.09 0.06
CA TYR A 205 -2.46 -9.99 1.18
C TYR A 205 -3.34 -9.75 2.40
N LEU A 206 -3.67 -8.48 2.72
CA LEU A 206 -4.59 -8.13 3.81
C LEU A 206 -6.06 -8.10 3.39
N SER A 207 -6.40 -8.26 2.12
CA SER A 207 -7.80 -8.19 1.68
C SER A 207 -8.67 -9.28 2.31
N TYR A 208 -8.13 -10.47 2.53
CA TYR A 208 -8.84 -11.56 3.20
C TYR A 208 -9.14 -11.23 4.68
N PHE A 209 -8.23 -10.54 5.35
CA PHE A 209 -8.49 -10.00 6.68
C PHE A 209 -9.57 -8.91 6.65
N ASP A 210 -9.55 -8.02 5.64
CA ASP A 210 -10.58 -7.00 5.49
C ASP A 210 -11.97 -7.62 5.30
N HIS A 211 -12.07 -8.67 4.47
CA HIS A 211 -13.31 -9.43 4.28
C HIS A 211 -13.74 -10.15 5.56
N TRP A 212 -12.81 -10.83 6.25
CA TRP A 212 -13.10 -11.44 7.55
C TRP A 212 -13.64 -10.42 8.56
N CYS A 213 -13.07 -9.23 8.65
CA CYS A 213 -13.59 -8.16 9.49
C CYS A 213 -15.04 -7.79 9.14
N LYS A 214 -15.39 -7.75 7.85
CA LYS A 214 -16.70 -7.31 7.38
C LYS A 214 -17.75 -8.41 7.37
N GLU A 215 -17.39 -9.57 6.89
CA GLU A 215 -18.32 -10.67 6.55
C GLU A 215 -18.50 -11.65 7.72
N ASP A 216 -17.40 -12.00 8.41
CA ASP A 216 -17.46 -12.95 9.52
C ASP A 216 -17.63 -12.24 10.87
N MET A 217 -16.90 -11.17 11.11
CA MET A 217 -16.93 -10.41 12.37
C MET A 217 -17.98 -9.29 12.37
N HIS A 218 -18.62 -9.01 11.23
CA HIS A 218 -19.65 -7.98 11.06
C HIS A 218 -19.24 -6.59 11.58
N LEU A 219 -17.96 -6.23 11.45
CA LEU A 219 -17.45 -4.96 11.95
C LEU A 219 -17.90 -3.81 11.04
N LYS A 220 -18.70 -2.89 11.58
CA LYS A 220 -19.20 -1.72 10.85
C LYS A 220 -18.15 -0.62 10.72
N TYR A 221 -17.37 -0.37 11.76
CA TYR A 221 -16.47 0.78 11.90
C TYR A 221 -15.02 0.33 11.86
N VAL A 222 -14.49 0.14 10.67
CA VAL A 222 -13.09 -0.27 10.42
C VAL A 222 -12.48 0.68 9.39
N VAL A 223 -11.26 1.15 9.63
CA VAL A 223 -10.45 1.88 8.63
C VAL A 223 -9.04 1.31 8.63
N ARG A 224 -8.53 0.97 7.45
CA ARG A 224 -7.17 0.47 7.25
C ARG A 224 -6.39 1.36 6.29
N PHE A 225 -5.21 1.77 6.72
CA PHE A 225 -4.22 2.47 5.89
C PHE A 225 -2.91 1.68 5.91
N ALA A 226 -2.68 0.86 4.88
CA ALA A 226 -1.62 -0.15 4.82
C ALA A 226 -1.70 -1.10 6.03
N ASP A 227 -0.73 -1.04 6.93
CA ASP A 227 -0.60 -1.82 8.16
C ASP A 227 -1.20 -1.13 9.40
N ASP A 228 -1.55 0.15 9.31
CA ASP A 228 -2.17 0.91 10.41
C ASP A 228 -3.70 0.75 10.35
N ILE A 229 -4.31 0.22 11.41
CA ILE A 229 -5.72 -0.18 11.44
C ILE A 229 -6.41 0.42 12.67
N THR A 230 -7.60 0.99 12.46
CA THR A 230 -8.48 1.46 13.52
C THR A 230 -9.83 0.77 13.46
N ILE A 231 -10.34 0.32 14.61
CA ILE A 231 -11.65 -0.34 14.75
C ILE A 231 -12.37 0.31 15.93
N TYR A 232 -13.65 0.61 15.76
CA TYR A 232 -14.43 1.28 16.80
C TYR A 232 -15.56 0.41 17.30
N ASN A 233 -15.87 0.51 18.59
CA ASN A 233 -17.02 -0.16 19.22
C ASN A 233 -17.47 0.61 20.47
N ARG A 234 -18.74 0.42 20.86
CA ARG A 234 -19.28 0.95 22.11
C ARG A 234 -18.73 0.27 23.37
N SER A 235 -18.17 -0.93 23.25
CA SER A 235 -17.69 -1.74 24.37
C SER A 235 -16.19 -1.99 24.28
N LYS A 236 -15.45 -1.57 25.31
CA LYS A 236 -14.01 -1.85 25.45
C LYS A 236 -13.75 -3.36 25.53
N ARG A 237 -14.60 -4.09 26.28
CA ARG A 237 -14.48 -5.57 26.43
C ARG A 237 -14.63 -6.29 25.09
N LYS A 238 -15.58 -5.86 24.23
CA LYS A 238 -15.73 -6.44 22.88
C LYS A 238 -14.49 -6.21 22.03
N LEU A 239 -13.87 -5.05 22.11
CA LEU A 239 -12.61 -4.77 21.39
C LEU A 239 -11.43 -5.60 21.93
N GLN A 240 -11.37 -5.88 23.22
CA GLN A 240 -10.35 -6.77 23.80
C GLN A 240 -10.49 -8.21 23.28
N LEU A 241 -11.70 -8.76 23.29
CA LEU A 241 -11.98 -10.09 22.72
C LEU A 241 -11.68 -10.14 21.21
N LEU A 242 -12.10 -9.11 20.48
CA LEU A 242 -11.81 -8.98 19.07
C LEU A 242 -10.30 -8.94 18.79
N MET A 243 -9.53 -8.22 19.61
CA MET A 243 -8.08 -8.14 19.45
C MET A 243 -7.40 -9.53 19.59
N THR A 244 -7.84 -10.35 20.51
CA THR A 244 -7.36 -11.75 20.63
C THR A 244 -7.63 -12.53 19.34
N GLN A 245 -8.85 -12.42 18.79
CA GLN A 245 -9.20 -13.07 17.52
C GLN A 245 -8.39 -12.54 16.33
N ILE A 246 -8.13 -11.24 16.28
CA ILE A 246 -7.27 -10.63 15.25
C ILE A 246 -5.85 -11.19 15.34
N ILE A 247 -5.26 -11.27 16.53
CA ILE A 247 -3.90 -11.82 16.72
C ILE A 247 -3.84 -13.26 16.22
N LEU A 248 -4.84 -14.09 16.54
CA LEU A 248 -4.94 -15.47 16.08
C LEU A 248 -5.06 -15.53 14.55
N TYR A 249 -5.98 -14.76 13.97
CA TYR A 249 -6.17 -14.70 12.51
C TYR A 249 -4.89 -14.31 11.78
N MET A 250 -4.25 -13.22 12.20
CA MET A 250 -3.00 -12.76 11.60
C MET A 250 -1.88 -13.79 11.66
N ARG A 251 -1.76 -14.49 12.80
CA ARG A 251 -0.74 -15.53 13.00
C ARG A 251 -1.02 -16.78 12.16
N GLU A 252 -2.24 -17.29 12.18
CA GLU A 252 -2.59 -18.59 11.60
C GLU A 252 -2.80 -18.52 10.09
N HIS A 253 -3.50 -17.48 9.61
CA HIS A 253 -3.85 -17.38 8.19
C HIS A 253 -2.86 -16.57 7.36
N LEU A 254 -2.18 -15.59 7.98
CA LEU A 254 -1.30 -14.68 7.26
C LEU A 254 0.17 -14.73 7.72
N ARG A 255 0.50 -15.51 8.75
CA ARG A 255 1.87 -15.56 9.32
C ARG A 255 2.41 -14.17 9.68
N LEU A 256 1.52 -13.24 10.02
CA LEU A 256 1.85 -11.86 10.42
C LEU A 256 1.80 -11.71 11.94
N LYS A 257 2.61 -10.76 12.45
CA LYS A 257 2.64 -10.42 13.87
C LYS A 257 2.12 -9.00 14.07
N VAL A 258 1.11 -8.85 14.94
CA VAL A 258 0.66 -7.53 15.39
C VAL A 258 1.69 -6.94 16.34
N LYS A 259 1.98 -5.63 16.25
CA LYS A 259 2.86 -4.95 17.19
C LYS A 259 2.28 -4.99 18.61
N PRO A 260 3.10 -5.19 19.66
CA PRO A 260 2.61 -5.31 21.04
C PRO A 260 2.05 -3.99 21.61
N ASN A 261 2.33 -2.86 20.98
CA ASN A 261 1.90 -1.53 21.39
C ASN A 261 0.51 -1.13 20.88
N TRP A 262 -0.35 -2.10 20.50
CA TRP A 262 -1.75 -1.82 20.20
C TRP A 262 -2.46 -1.25 21.43
N GLN A 263 -3.50 -0.46 21.23
CA GLN A 263 -4.18 0.26 22.29
C GLN A 263 -5.69 0.28 22.08
N ILE A 264 -6.43 0.22 23.20
CA ILE A 264 -7.85 0.52 23.23
C ILE A 264 -8.07 1.70 24.18
N PHE A 265 -8.67 2.76 23.67
CA PHE A 265 -8.85 4.00 24.41
C PHE A 265 -10.20 4.65 24.11
N PRO A 266 -10.72 5.50 25.04
CA PRO A 266 -11.91 6.31 24.79
C PRO A 266 -11.64 7.33 23.69
N THR A 267 -12.55 7.39 22.72
CA THR A 267 -12.40 8.24 21.53
C THR A 267 -12.52 9.73 21.85
N ASP A 268 -13.43 10.08 22.74
CA ASP A 268 -13.71 11.46 23.17
C ASP A 268 -12.57 12.11 23.95
N ILE A 269 -11.96 11.35 24.88
CA ILE A 269 -10.92 11.86 25.78
C ILE A 269 -9.58 12.02 25.04
N ARG A 270 -9.19 10.99 24.29
CA ARG A 270 -7.86 10.94 23.69
C ARG A 270 -7.80 11.43 22.25
N GLY A 271 -8.88 11.32 21.52
CA GLY A 271 -8.90 11.46 20.07
C GLY A 271 -8.14 10.34 19.33
N VAL A 272 -8.46 10.12 18.10
CA VAL A 272 -7.85 9.09 17.26
C VAL A 272 -6.72 9.67 16.44
N ASP A 273 -5.48 9.37 16.80
CA ASP A 273 -4.29 9.76 16.05
C ASP A 273 -4.11 8.81 14.85
N PHE A 274 -4.46 9.26 13.63
CA PHE A 274 -4.40 8.46 12.43
C PHE A 274 -3.98 9.28 11.21
N VAL A 275 -3.11 8.75 10.37
CA VAL A 275 -2.59 9.33 9.12
C VAL A 275 -2.17 10.80 9.21
N GLY A 276 -1.68 11.26 10.36
CA GLY A 276 -1.21 12.64 10.56
C GLY A 276 -2.22 13.59 11.17
N TYR A 277 -3.43 13.14 11.40
CA TYR A 277 -4.48 13.87 12.10
C TYR A 277 -4.79 13.28 13.47
N ARG A 278 -5.46 14.07 14.32
CA ARG A 278 -6.10 13.61 15.55
C ARG A 278 -7.58 13.95 15.47
N PHE A 279 -8.41 12.92 15.36
CA PHE A 279 -9.85 13.03 15.20
C PHE A 279 -10.55 12.97 16.55
N PHE A 280 -11.41 13.94 16.82
CA PHE A 280 -12.38 13.95 17.89
C PHE A 280 -13.79 13.95 17.31
N TYR A 281 -14.82 13.87 18.14
CA TYR A 281 -16.20 13.87 17.65
C TYR A 281 -16.58 15.16 16.93
N ASP A 282 -16.16 16.33 17.46
CA ASP A 282 -16.59 17.65 17.00
C ASP A 282 -15.54 18.39 16.18
N TYR A 283 -14.27 18.00 16.32
CA TYR A 283 -13.16 18.70 15.66
C TYR A 283 -12.02 17.76 15.30
N ILE A 284 -11.17 18.22 14.41
CA ILE A 284 -10.00 17.49 13.94
C ILE A 284 -8.78 18.40 14.05
N LEU A 285 -7.69 17.89 14.61
CA LEU A 285 -6.42 18.59 14.73
C LEU A 285 -5.36 17.93 13.87
N LEU A 286 -4.41 18.70 13.39
CA LEU A 286 -3.17 18.15 12.88
C LEU A 286 -2.36 17.52 14.01
N ARG A 287 -1.64 16.44 13.71
CA ARG A 287 -0.75 15.80 14.68
C ARG A 287 0.32 16.79 15.16
N LYS A 288 0.49 16.94 16.48
CA LYS A 288 1.46 17.87 17.08
C LYS A 288 2.87 17.75 16.48
N SER A 289 3.33 16.54 16.15
CA SER A 289 4.63 16.34 15.50
C SER A 289 4.68 16.86 14.06
N THR A 290 3.55 16.90 13.34
CA THR A 290 3.43 17.49 12.00
C THR A 290 3.50 19.01 12.10
N CYS A 291 2.75 19.62 13.04
CA CYS A 291 2.80 21.06 13.29
C CYS A 291 4.22 21.53 13.67
N LYS A 292 4.86 20.87 14.64
CA LYS A 292 6.23 21.23 15.05
C LYS A 292 7.26 21.11 13.90
N ARG A 293 7.12 20.14 13.00
CA ARG A 293 8.01 20.04 11.83
C ARG A 293 7.75 21.17 10.84
N PHE A 294 6.49 21.50 10.62
CA PHE A 294 6.11 22.66 9.79
C PHE A 294 6.69 23.95 10.36
N GLU A 295 6.47 24.24 11.63
CA GLU A 295 7.00 25.41 12.32
C GLU A 295 8.53 25.53 12.16
N LYS A 296 9.27 24.45 12.46
CA LYS A 296 10.72 24.42 12.28
C LYS A 296 11.14 24.70 10.83
N ARG A 297 10.45 24.16 9.86
CA ARG A 297 10.74 24.40 8.43
C ARG A 297 10.48 25.86 8.06
N MET A 298 9.36 26.41 8.48
CA MET A 298 9.00 27.82 8.20
C MET A 298 9.95 28.80 8.88
N VAL A 299 10.38 28.54 10.11
CA VAL A 299 11.41 29.34 10.79
C VAL A 299 12.73 29.33 10.02
N SER A 300 13.18 28.16 9.57
CA SER A 300 14.41 28.02 8.75
C SER A 300 14.32 28.79 7.44
N ILE A 301 13.20 28.69 6.72
CA ILE A 301 12.98 29.44 5.47
C ILE A 301 12.96 30.94 5.73
N ARG A 302 12.29 31.41 6.78
CA ARG A 302 12.23 32.83 7.17
C ARG A 302 13.61 33.38 7.52
N GLN A 303 14.44 32.63 8.26
CA GLN A 303 15.80 33.03 8.60
C GLN A 303 16.68 33.18 7.34
N LYS A 304 16.56 32.28 6.37
CA LYS A 304 17.25 32.40 5.08
C LYS A 304 16.84 33.66 4.34
N TRP A 305 15.54 33.93 4.27
CA TRP A 305 15.00 35.13 3.62
C TRP A 305 15.57 36.42 4.25
N TRP A 306 15.60 36.51 5.56
CA TRP A 306 16.18 37.67 6.26
C TRP A 306 17.67 37.85 6.00
N ASN A 307 18.39 36.75 5.74
CA ASN A 307 19.81 36.77 5.36
C ASN A 307 20.03 36.93 3.84
N GLY A 308 19.04 37.39 3.09
CA GLY A 308 19.12 37.61 1.65
C GLY A 308 19.22 36.33 0.81
N LYS A 309 18.89 35.16 1.38
CA LYS A 309 18.94 33.86 0.69
C LYS A 309 17.54 33.37 0.38
N TYR A 310 17.29 32.98 -0.87
CA TYR A 310 16.02 32.34 -1.26
C TYR A 310 15.97 30.88 -0.84
N PRO A 311 14.78 30.32 -0.52
CA PRO A 311 14.59 28.90 -0.30
C PRO A 311 14.92 28.13 -1.59
N ASN A 312 15.61 27.02 -1.46
CA ASN A 312 15.87 26.13 -2.60
C ASN A 312 14.59 25.34 -2.98
N PHE A 313 14.61 24.68 -4.14
CA PHE A 313 13.47 23.94 -4.66
C PHE A 313 12.94 22.87 -3.67
N SER A 314 13.84 22.16 -2.98
CA SER A 314 13.45 21.15 -1.96
C SER A 314 12.73 21.77 -0.76
N GLU A 315 13.16 22.95 -0.32
CA GLU A 315 12.51 23.68 0.78
C GLU A 315 11.14 24.20 0.37
N TRP A 316 11.01 24.70 -0.86
CA TRP A 316 9.75 25.12 -1.43
C TRP A 316 8.76 23.95 -1.55
N CYS A 317 9.18 22.80 -2.11
CA CYS A 317 8.37 21.58 -2.16
C CYS A 317 7.95 21.10 -0.77
N SER A 318 8.88 21.17 0.20
CA SER A 318 8.58 20.82 1.59
C SER A 318 7.49 21.71 2.21
N ALA A 319 7.57 23.03 2.00
CA ALA A 319 6.57 23.97 2.49
C ALA A 319 5.19 23.70 1.86
N ASN A 320 5.14 23.53 0.53
CA ASN A 320 3.90 23.19 -0.17
C ASN A 320 3.29 21.86 0.27
N SER A 321 4.12 20.86 0.55
CA SER A 321 3.63 19.58 1.12
C SER A 321 2.90 19.75 2.44
N TYR A 322 3.28 20.73 3.27
CA TYR A 322 2.57 21.02 4.52
C TYR A 322 1.27 21.81 4.30
N ILE A 323 1.18 22.63 3.24
CA ILE A 323 -0.05 23.35 2.90
C ILE A 323 -1.15 22.38 2.45
N GLY A 324 -0.77 21.24 1.86
CA GLY A 324 -1.69 20.19 1.43
C GLY A 324 -2.31 19.34 2.57
N TRP A 325 -1.92 19.57 3.81
CA TRP A 325 -2.49 18.92 4.99
C TRP A 325 -3.67 19.74 5.53
#